data_1730a9d3d22bed281b14517ba2e4188e
#
_entry.id   1730a9d3d22bed281b14517ba2e4188e
#
_cell.length_a   1.000
_cell.length_b   1.000
_cell.length_c   1.000
_cell.angle_alpha   90.00
_cell.angle_beta   90.00
_cell.angle_gamma   90.00
#
_symmetry.space_group_name_H-M   'P 1'
#
loop_
_entity.id
_entity.type
_entity.pdbx_description
1 polymer ?
#
loop_
_entity_poly.entity_id
_entity_poly.type
_entity_poly.pdbx_seq_one_letter_code
_entity_poly.pdbx_strand_id
1 'polypeptide(L)'
;MTLPMTTFITQRTQQTITINGERYTASGAKISASDGKSLLQKKFYDLYGKDSFYSSLADFLAEWFDDSNTLKVHTSGSTGQPKELWVEKRKMMNSAILTISFLKLHQGDSAMLCMPLQYIAGKMVVVRSLVAGLNLIPIPPCGHPMQNLETPPVFSAMIPMQVFNSLQVPSERKLLMQIQHLIIGGGAIDDALGKALQEFPHAVWSTYGMTETLSHIALRRLNGSDHSDWYTPFDNVSLSLSEENTLTIHAPSVCSELLRTNDIAEFNQHGQFRILGRKDNTINTGGVKVQIEQVEKELKSLLNCPFMITSVPDPKFGERIVLLIEAVHINHEQINESIKKLPPYWRPKQIIRIDTLPLTDTGKPSRAVARQIASNYIDKT
;
A
#
# COMPACT_ATOMS: atom_id res chain seq x y z
N MET A 1 -0.07 8.85 -35.89
CA MET A 1 0.27 9.85 -34.86
C MET A 1 1.20 9.17 -33.89
N THR A 2 2.46 9.56 -33.84
CA THR A 2 3.43 9.13 -32.83
C THR A 2 2.97 9.74 -31.50
N LEU A 3 2.66 8.88 -30.51
CA LEU A 3 2.40 9.35 -29.15
C LEU A 3 3.62 10.14 -28.65
N PRO A 4 3.43 11.31 -28.02
CA PRO A 4 4.55 12.07 -27.48
C PRO A 4 5.31 11.20 -26.48
N MET A 5 6.64 11.11 -26.63
CA MET A 5 7.49 10.43 -25.66
C MET A 5 7.40 11.16 -24.33
N THR A 6 7.16 10.42 -23.24
CA THR A 6 7.13 10.98 -21.90
C THR A 6 8.51 11.58 -21.58
N THR A 7 8.56 12.88 -21.32
CA THR A 7 9.80 13.57 -20.94
C THR A 7 9.93 13.54 -19.42
N PHE A 8 11.06 13.04 -18.91
CA PHE A 8 11.33 12.99 -17.47
C PHE A 8 12.20 14.16 -17.03
N ILE A 9 11.76 14.88 -16.00
CA ILE A 9 12.52 15.99 -15.40
C ILE A 9 13.33 15.44 -14.23
N THR A 10 14.56 15.02 -14.49
CA THR A 10 15.45 14.38 -13.51
C THR A 10 16.40 15.36 -12.80
N GLN A 11 16.56 16.58 -13.29
CA GLN A 11 17.29 17.63 -12.59
C GLN A 11 16.35 18.38 -11.64
N ARG A 12 16.55 18.23 -10.34
CA ARG A 12 15.68 18.85 -9.30
C ARG A 12 15.50 20.35 -9.47
N THR A 13 16.55 21.06 -9.88
CA THR A 13 16.51 22.52 -10.11
C THR A 13 15.60 22.94 -11.27
N GLN A 14 15.29 22.02 -12.19
CA GLN A 14 14.39 22.25 -13.32
C GLN A 14 12.96 21.78 -13.06
N GLN A 15 12.75 21.03 -11.96
CA GLN A 15 11.44 20.54 -11.60
C GLN A 15 10.52 21.68 -11.20
N THR A 16 9.28 21.56 -11.63
CA THR A 16 8.18 22.41 -11.19
C THR A 16 7.03 21.52 -10.78
N ILE A 17 6.19 22.00 -9.90
CA ILE A 17 4.95 21.31 -9.50
C ILE A 17 3.77 22.23 -9.71
N THR A 18 2.71 21.72 -10.31
CA THR A 18 1.42 22.40 -10.38
C THR A 18 0.52 21.81 -9.29
N ILE A 19 0.00 22.65 -8.42
CA ILE A 19 -0.88 22.27 -7.30
C ILE A 19 -2.19 23.02 -7.47
N ASN A 20 -3.29 22.30 -7.70
CA ASN A 20 -4.59 22.89 -7.97
C ASN A 20 -4.56 23.96 -9.07
N GLY A 21 -3.81 23.72 -10.15
CA GLY A 21 -3.67 24.64 -11.27
C GLY A 21 -2.61 25.75 -11.09
N GLU A 22 -2.09 25.95 -9.89
CA GLU A 22 -1.03 26.95 -9.62
C GLU A 22 0.35 26.32 -9.68
N ARG A 23 1.25 26.93 -10.46
CA ARG A 23 2.60 26.42 -10.70
C ARG A 23 3.63 26.96 -9.71
N TYR A 24 4.41 26.06 -9.13
CA TYR A 24 5.50 26.38 -8.21
C TYR A 24 6.83 25.85 -8.75
N THR A 25 7.89 26.65 -8.59
CA THR A 25 9.24 26.33 -9.05
C THR A 25 10.11 25.83 -7.89
N ALA A 26 11.22 25.19 -8.24
CA ALA A 26 12.23 24.76 -7.26
C ALA A 26 12.72 25.91 -6.38
N SER A 27 12.95 27.12 -6.96
CA SER A 27 13.41 28.30 -6.20
C SER A 27 12.36 28.80 -5.21
N GLY A 28 11.08 28.76 -5.56
CA GLY A 28 9.97 29.16 -4.68
C GLY A 28 9.74 28.17 -3.53
N ALA A 29 10.07 26.90 -3.73
CA ALA A 29 9.94 25.84 -2.73
C ALA A 29 11.20 25.66 -1.86
N LYS A 30 12.37 26.14 -2.30
CA LYS A 30 13.64 26.05 -1.55
C LYS A 30 13.63 26.97 -0.35
N ILE A 31 14.18 26.49 0.76
CA ILE A 31 14.30 27.26 2.02
C ILE A 31 15.25 28.45 1.82
N SER A 32 14.81 29.63 2.23
CA SER A 32 15.63 30.84 2.25
C SER A 32 16.61 30.84 3.44
N ALA A 33 17.82 31.30 3.22
CA ALA A 33 18.82 31.42 4.28
C ALA A 33 18.46 32.53 5.30
N SER A 34 17.61 33.50 4.94
CA SER A 34 17.30 34.66 5.80
C SER A 34 16.28 34.37 6.90
N ASP A 35 15.35 33.46 6.70
CA ASP A 35 14.24 33.20 7.62
C ASP A 35 13.89 31.71 7.81
N GLY A 36 14.68 30.80 7.24
CA GLY A 36 14.56 29.37 7.41
C GLY A 36 13.28 28.75 6.82
N LYS A 37 12.56 29.49 5.93
CA LYS A 37 11.34 29.02 5.27
C LYS A 37 11.35 29.35 3.78
N SER A 38 10.71 28.51 2.97
CA SER A 38 10.45 28.80 1.56
C SER A 38 9.23 29.76 1.41
N LEU A 39 9.16 30.40 0.25
CA LEU A 39 7.96 31.19 -0.10
C LEU A 39 6.69 30.34 -0.09
N LEU A 40 6.80 29.10 -0.55
CA LEU A 40 5.67 28.15 -0.57
C LEU A 40 5.23 27.76 0.87
N GLN A 41 6.17 27.52 1.79
CA GLN A 41 5.84 27.22 3.19
C GLN A 41 5.11 28.40 3.84
N LYS A 42 5.58 29.64 3.67
CA LYS A 42 4.91 30.83 4.19
C LYS A 42 3.48 30.91 3.66
N LYS A 43 3.31 30.85 2.35
CA LYS A 43 1.99 30.91 1.71
C LYS A 43 1.05 29.84 2.26
N PHE A 44 1.50 28.59 2.38
CA PHE A 44 0.64 27.48 2.80
C PHE A 44 0.35 27.53 4.30
N TYR A 45 1.30 27.97 5.13
CA TYR A 45 1.06 28.16 6.56
C TYR A 45 0.04 29.27 6.83
N ASP A 46 0.10 30.37 6.04
CA ASP A 46 -0.83 31.49 6.18
C ASP A 46 -2.25 31.09 5.71
N LEU A 47 -2.37 30.31 4.63
CA LEU A 47 -3.66 29.92 4.07
C LEU A 47 -4.34 28.76 4.81
N TYR A 48 -3.58 27.78 5.28
CA TYR A 48 -4.11 26.49 5.76
C TYR A 48 -3.78 26.17 7.22
N GLY A 49 -2.95 27.01 7.88
CA GLY A 49 -2.41 26.72 9.21
C GLY A 49 -1.19 25.79 9.17
N LYS A 50 -0.31 25.91 10.16
CA LYS A 50 1.00 25.22 10.21
C LYS A 50 0.89 23.69 10.26
N ASP A 51 -0.13 23.16 10.94
CA ASP A 51 -0.30 21.73 11.19
C ASP A 51 -1.25 21.06 10.15
N SER A 52 -1.50 21.73 9.03
CA SER A 52 -2.37 21.22 7.97
C SER A 52 -1.65 20.22 7.06
N PHE A 53 -2.42 19.41 6.34
CA PHE A 53 -1.91 18.54 5.29
C PHE A 53 -1.20 19.32 4.17
N TYR A 54 -1.73 20.48 3.81
CA TYR A 54 -1.14 21.35 2.80
C TYR A 54 0.20 21.92 3.25
N SER A 55 0.34 22.25 4.52
CA SER A 55 1.60 22.69 5.11
C SER A 55 2.63 21.56 5.14
N SER A 56 2.22 20.33 5.44
CA SER A 56 3.07 19.14 5.30
C SER A 56 3.54 18.90 3.86
N LEU A 57 2.72 19.25 2.87
CA LEU A 57 3.13 19.21 1.46
C LEU A 57 4.21 20.25 1.16
N ALA A 58 4.04 21.48 1.65
CA ALA A 58 5.03 22.53 1.48
C ALA A 58 6.35 22.19 2.19
N ASP A 59 6.29 21.57 3.37
CA ASP A 59 7.47 21.09 4.10
C ASP A 59 8.21 20.00 3.34
N PHE A 60 7.49 19.03 2.78
CA PHE A 60 8.09 18.00 1.94
C PHE A 60 8.74 18.59 0.69
N LEU A 61 8.14 19.57 0.04
CA LEU A 61 8.71 20.25 -1.12
C LEU A 61 9.97 21.06 -0.74
N ALA A 62 9.98 21.70 0.43
CA ALA A 62 11.15 22.39 0.93
C ALA A 62 12.32 21.41 1.19
N GLU A 63 12.04 20.26 1.80
CA GLU A 63 13.00 19.16 1.99
C GLU A 63 13.45 18.56 0.65
N TRP A 64 12.54 18.40 -0.31
CA TRP A 64 12.88 17.89 -1.65
C TRP A 64 13.87 18.79 -2.41
N PHE A 65 13.69 20.09 -2.31
CA PHE A 65 14.50 21.08 -3.04
C PHE A 65 15.69 21.60 -2.26
N ASP A 66 15.93 21.15 -1.04
CA ASP A 66 17.15 21.48 -0.29
C ASP A 66 18.40 20.89 -0.96
N ASP A 67 19.60 21.24 -0.46
CA ASP A 67 20.87 20.79 -1.03
C ASP A 67 21.22 19.33 -0.68
N SER A 68 20.48 18.69 0.25
CA SER A 68 20.67 17.28 0.59
C SER A 68 20.32 16.34 -0.57
N ASN A 69 21.10 15.29 -0.73
CA ASN A 69 20.79 14.22 -1.70
C ASN A 69 19.89 13.13 -1.11
N THR A 70 19.64 13.19 0.19
CA THR A 70 18.82 12.22 0.92
C THR A 70 17.66 12.91 1.64
N LEU A 71 16.65 12.16 1.99
CA LEU A 71 15.59 12.58 2.89
C LEU A 71 15.15 11.43 3.80
N LYS A 72 14.49 11.77 4.90
CA LYS A 72 14.01 10.81 5.88
C LYS A 72 12.62 10.32 5.52
N VAL A 73 12.42 9.00 5.63
CA VAL A 73 11.10 8.35 5.51
C VAL A 73 10.87 7.41 6.69
N HIS A 74 9.60 7.15 6.99
CA HIS A 74 9.20 6.24 8.05
C HIS A 74 8.58 4.98 7.43
N THR A 75 8.92 3.81 7.96
CA THR A 75 8.22 2.57 7.62
C THR A 75 6.85 2.57 8.30
N SER A 76 5.85 1.92 7.68
CA SER A 76 4.51 1.82 8.26
C SER A 76 4.40 0.89 9.49
N GLY A 77 5.51 0.30 9.94
CA GLY A 77 5.56 -0.48 11.18
C GLY A 77 4.67 -1.72 11.21
N SER A 78 4.45 -2.40 10.08
CA SER A 78 3.61 -3.61 10.01
C SER A 78 4.05 -4.74 10.97
N THR A 79 5.30 -4.71 11.42
CA THR A 79 5.90 -5.71 12.31
C THR A 79 6.41 -5.12 13.65
N GLY A 80 6.12 -3.83 13.95
CA GLY A 80 6.61 -3.20 15.17
C GLY A 80 6.65 -1.67 15.11
N GLN A 81 7.54 -1.05 15.88
CA GLN A 81 7.74 0.40 15.88
C GLN A 81 8.18 0.90 14.49
N PRO A 82 7.64 2.05 14.01
CA PRO A 82 8.10 2.67 12.78
C PRO A 82 9.62 2.90 12.82
N LYS A 83 10.31 2.48 11.76
CA LYS A 83 11.74 2.71 11.62
C LYS A 83 11.99 3.90 10.71
N GLU A 84 12.95 4.72 11.07
CA GLU A 84 13.45 5.80 10.21
C GLU A 84 14.47 5.26 9.21
N LEU A 85 14.31 5.63 7.95
CA LEU A 85 15.23 5.29 6.87
C LEU A 85 15.63 6.57 6.13
N TRP A 86 16.92 6.67 5.79
CA TRP A 86 17.42 7.69 4.87
C TRP A 86 17.42 7.16 3.46
N VAL A 87 16.75 7.85 2.56
CA VAL A 87 16.60 7.44 1.17
C VAL A 87 17.17 8.49 0.21
N GLU A 88 17.78 8.04 -0.86
CA GLU A 88 18.34 8.91 -1.88
C GLU A 88 17.23 9.49 -2.77
N LYS A 89 17.18 10.82 -2.90
CA LYS A 89 16.23 11.51 -3.79
C LYS A 89 16.33 11.03 -5.25
N ARG A 90 17.56 10.72 -5.70
CA ARG A 90 17.78 10.14 -7.03
C ARG A 90 17.07 8.80 -7.20
N LYS A 91 17.14 7.91 -6.21
CA LYS A 91 16.46 6.61 -6.27
C LYS A 91 14.94 6.76 -6.23
N MET A 92 14.42 7.77 -5.51
CA MET A 92 12.99 8.10 -5.56
C MET A 92 12.57 8.55 -6.96
N MET A 93 13.37 9.36 -7.65
CA MET A 93 13.11 9.72 -9.05
C MET A 93 13.14 8.49 -9.97
N ASN A 94 14.10 7.58 -9.81
CA ASN A 94 14.14 6.34 -10.57
C ASN A 94 12.87 5.50 -10.36
N SER A 95 12.43 5.35 -9.11
CA SER A 95 11.18 4.65 -8.79
C SER A 95 9.94 5.34 -9.41
N ALA A 96 9.93 6.67 -9.44
CA ALA A 96 8.88 7.43 -10.11
C ALA A 96 8.85 7.14 -11.62
N ILE A 97 10.02 7.14 -12.28
CA ILE A 97 10.16 6.85 -13.71
C ILE A 97 9.60 5.47 -14.06
N LEU A 98 9.87 4.44 -13.26
CA LEU A 98 9.32 3.09 -13.48
C LEU A 98 7.78 3.11 -13.56
N THR A 99 7.13 3.77 -12.60
CA THR A 99 5.66 3.88 -12.58
C THR A 99 5.14 4.72 -13.75
N ILE A 100 5.74 5.88 -14.00
CA ILE A 100 5.33 6.81 -15.06
C ILE A 100 5.43 6.13 -16.43
N SER A 101 6.54 5.41 -16.68
CA SER A 101 6.75 4.67 -17.93
C SER A 101 5.73 3.55 -18.10
N PHE A 102 5.48 2.77 -17.05
CA PHE A 102 4.53 1.66 -17.10
C PHE A 102 3.09 2.14 -17.36
N LEU A 103 2.67 3.17 -16.64
CA LEU A 103 1.31 3.72 -16.77
C LEU A 103 1.17 4.71 -17.94
N LYS A 104 2.29 5.07 -18.62
CA LYS A 104 2.32 6.04 -19.71
C LYS A 104 1.70 7.39 -19.32
N LEU A 105 2.07 7.88 -18.13
CA LEU A 105 1.64 9.20 -17.67
C LEU A 105 2.34 10.31 -18.45
N HIS A 106 1.62 11.38 -18.77
CA HIS A 106 2.12 12.49 -19.57
C HIS A 106 2.11 13.80 -18.77
N GLN A 107 2.94 14.73 -19.20
CA GLN A 107 2.94 16.08 -18.64
C GLN A 107 1.56 16.72 -18.74
N GLY A 108 1.10 17.30 -17.65
CA GLY A 108 -0.22 17.93 -17.54
C GLY A 108 -1.35 16.99 -17.06
N ASP A 109 -1.13 15.66 -17.04
CA ASP A 109 -2.08 14.73 -16.43
C ASP A 109 -2.34 15.11 -14.98
N SER A 110 -3.59 14.97 -14.51
CA SER A 110 -3.92 15.21 -13.11
C SER A 110 -3.62 14.00 -12.22
N ALA A 111 -3.00 14.25 -11.07
CA ALA A 111 -2.64 13.22 -10.10
C ALA A 111 -3.23 13.55 -8.72
N MET A 112 -4.07 12.68 -8.17
CA MET A 112 -4.62 12.86 -6.84
C MET A 112 -3.66 12.34 -5.76
N LEU A 113 -3.34 13.21 -4.79
CA LEU A 113 -2.64 12.87 -3.57
C LEU A 113 -3.63 12.82 -2.41
N CYS A 114 -3.98 11.63 -1.95
CA CYS A 114 -4.93 11.41 -0.85
C CYS A 114 -4.34 10.54 0.28
N MET A 115 -3.02 10.48 0.38
CA MET A 115 -2.30 9.71 1.38
C MET A 115 -1.40 10.61 2.23
N PRO A 116 -1.15 10.26 3.52
CA PRO A 116 -0.29 11.03 4.40
C PRO A 116 1.15 11.12 3.88
N LEU A 117 1.75 12.31 3.96
CA LEU A 117 3.13 12.57 3.54
C LEU A 117 4.19 12.07 4.54
N GLN A 118 3.79 11.65 5.74
CA GLN A 118 4.70 10.96 6.66
C GLN A 118 5.15 9.59 6.11
N TYR A 119 4.35 8.95 5.26
CA TYR A 119 4.68 7.67 4.63
C TYR A 119 5.20 7.84 3.21
N ILE A 120 6.04 6.89 2.79
CA ILE A 120 6.66 6.90 1.46
C ILE A 120 5.63 6.95 0.32
N ALA A 121 4.47 6.33 0.50
CA ALA A 121 3.43 6.27 -0.54
C ALA A 121 2.93 7.67 -0.95
N GLY A 122 2.62 8.55 0.03
CA GLY A 122 2.23 9.93 -0.24
C GLY A 122 3.36 10.74 -0.90
N LYS A 123 4.57 10.64 -0.35
CA LYS A 123 5.76 11.29 -0.93
C LYS A 123 5.98 10.90 -2.39
N MET A 124 5.79 9.62 -2.73
CA MET A 124 6.00 9.13 -4.10
C MET A 124 4.97 9.62 -5.11
N VAL A 125 3.74 9.97 -4.71
CA VAL A 125 2.80 10.66 -5.61
C VAL A 125 3.34 12.05 -5.98
N VAL A 126 3.86 12.80 -5.01
CA VAL A 126 4.48 14.11 -5.26
C VAL A 126 5.71 13.99 -6.15
N VAL A 127 6.59 13.01 -5.89
CA VAL A 127 7.79 12.78 -6.71
C VAL A 127 7.44 12.42 -8.16
N ARG A 128 6.41 11.59 -8.38
CA ARG A 128 5.90 11.32 -9.74
C ARG A 128 5.42 12.59 -10.42
N SER A 129 4.69 13.44 -9.68
CA SER A 129 4.21 14.72 -10.22
C SER A 129 5.35 15.66 -10.61
N LEU A 130 6.42 15.72 -9.82
CA LEU A 130 7.60 16.49 -10.11
C LEU A 130 8.38 15.96 -11.34
N VAL A 131 8.54 14.63 -11.45
CA VAL A 131 9.32 13.99 -12.51
C VAL A 131 8.59 14.03 -13.85
N ALA A 132 7.27 13.86 -13.87
CA ALA A 132 6.47 13.86 -15.10
C ALA A 132 5.78 15.21 -15.39
N GLY A 133 5.87 16.20 -14.49
CA GLY A 133 5.16 17.47 -14.64
C GLY A 133 3.65 17.33 -14.56
N LEU A 134 3.15 16.50 -13.64
CA LEU A 134 1.72 16.30 -13.44
C LEU A 134 1.10 17.47 -12.67
N ASN A 135 -0.21 17.67 -12.84
CA ASN A 135 -1.01 18.58 -12.04
C ASN A 135 -1.50 17.87 -10.76
N LEU A 136 -0.91 18.21 -9.62
CA LEU A 136 -1.21 17.59 -8.33
C LEU A 136 -2.51 18.15 -7.75
N ILE A 137 -3.41 17.25 -7.36
CA ILE A 137 -4.66 17.55 -6.66
C ILE A 137 -4.51 17.00 -5.24
N PRO A 138 -4.07 17.81 -4.26
CA PRO A 138 -3.90 17.35 -2.88
C PRO A 138 -5.25 17.34 -2.16
N ILE A 139 -5.59 16.18 -1.63
CA ILE A 139 -6.76 15.92 -0.79
C ILE A 139 -6.26 15.47 0.58
N PRO A 140 -6.65 16.11 1.69
CA PRO A 140 -6.31 15.62 3.01
C PRO A 140 -6.69 14.14 3.18
N PRO A 141 -5.81 13.32 3.78
CA PRO A 141 -6.06 11.90 3.95
C PRO A 141 -7.38 11.64 4.68
N CYS A 142 -8.28 10.92 4.03
CA CYS A 142 -9.59 10.56 4.56
C CYS A 142 -10.09 9.26 3.92
N GLY A 143 -11.20 8.74 4.44
CA GLY A 143 -11.81 7.53 3.90
C GLY A 143 -12.57 7.74 2.57
N HIS A 144 -12.91 8.98 2.23
CA HIS A 144 -13.72 9.39 1.07
C HIS A 144 -13.01 10.45 0.22
N PRO A 145 -11.87 10.13 -0.43
CA PRO A 145 -11.06 11.14 -1.12
C PRO A 145 -11.71 11.72 -2.37
N MET A 146 -12.77 11.10 -2.89
CA MET A 146 -13.49 11.55 -4.07
C MET A 146 -14.63 12.52 -3.74
N GLN A 147 -14.98 12.70 -2.46
CA GLN A 147 -16.21 13.38 -2.01
C GLN A 147 -16.38 14.82 -2.58
N ASN A 148 -15.29 15.57 -2.66
CA ASN A 148 -15.30 16.98 -3.08
C ASN A 148 -14.64 17.21 -4.44
N LEU A 149 -14.46 16.16 -5.25
CA LEU A 149 -13.94 16.28 -6.60
C LEU A 149 -15.08 16.52 -7.59
N GLU A 150 -14.88 17.46 -8.49
CA GLU A 150 -15.80 17.73 -9.61
C GLU A 150 -15.47 16.89 -10.85
N THR A 151 -14.19 16.58 -11.03
CA THR A 151 -13.69 15.82 -12.17
C THR A 151 -12.76 14.69 -11.71
N PRO A 152 -12.76 13.53 -12.40
CA PRO A 152 -11.87 12.43 -12.05
C PRO A 152 -10.42 12.80 -12.35
N PRO A 153 -9.46 12.47 -11.48
CA PRO A 153 -8.03 12.57 -11.80
C PRO A 153 -7.66 11.53 -12.87
N VAL A 154 -6.61 11.82 -13.65
CA VAL A 154 -6.05 10.85 -14.60
C VAL A 154 -5.35 9.72 -13.86
N PHE A 155 -4.59 10.07 -12.82
CA PHE A 155 -3.85 9.11 -12.00
C PHE A 155 -4.22 9.22 -10.52
N SER A 156 -4.38 8.08 -9.86
CA SER A 156 -4.51 8.02 -8.41
C SER A 156 -3.85 6.77 -7.83
N ALA A 157 -3.25 6.95 -6.63
CA ALA A 157 -2.79 5.88 -5.77
C ALA A 157 -3.65 5.87 -4.51
N MET A 158 -4.32 4.75 -4.22
CA MET A 158 -5.26 4.63 -3.10
C MET A 158 -5.01 3.36 -2.30
N ILE A 159 -5.49 3.33 -1.06
CA ILE A 159 -5.55 2.09 -0.26
C ILE A 159 -6.90 1.38 -0.48
N PRO A 160 -6.99 0.06 -0.25
CA PRO A 160 -8.23 -0.70 -0.46
C PRO A 160 -9.45 -0.11 0.26
N MET A 161 -9.28 0.38 1.49
CA MET A 161 -10.36 1.00 2.27
C MET A 161 -10.94 2.24 1.57
N GLN A 162 -10.10 3.12 1.02
CA GLN A 162 -10.57 4.31 0.30
C GLN A 162 -11.37 3.95 -0.95
N VAL A 163 -10.90 2.95 -1.70
CA VAL A 163 -11.61 2.44 -2.89
C VAL A 163 -12.94 1.82 -2.48
N PHE A 164 -12.95 0.98 -1.44
CA PHE A 164 -14.16 0.35 -0.92
C PHE A 164 -15.20 1.40 -0.49
N ASN A 165 -14.80 2.40 0.30
CA ASN A 165 -15.70 3.45 0.77
C ASN A 165 -16.27 4.28 -0.39
N SER A 166 -15.43 4.70 -1.33
CA SER A 166 -15.87 5.47 -2.50
C SER A 166 -16.82 4.69 -3.40
N LEU A 167 -16.72 3.35 -3.45
CA LEU A 167 -17.67 2.50 -4.17
C LEU A 167 -19.06 2.46 -3.55
N GLN A 168 -19.19 2.73 -2.24
CA GLN A 168 -20.49 2.74 -1.53
C GLN A 168 -21.29 4.02 -1.79
N VAL A 169 -20.64 5.10 -2.28
CA VAL A 169 -21.28 6.40 -2.52
C VAL A 169 -21.43 6.61 -4.02
N PRO A 170 -22.67 6.71 -4.58
CA PRO A 170 -22.89 6.78 -6.03
C PRO A 170 -22.13 7.89 -6.76
N SER A 171 -22.04 9.09 -6.17
CA SER A 171 -21.29 10.21 -6.76
C SER A 171 -19.79 9.94 -6.81
N GLU A 172 -19.20 9.41 -5.73
CA GLU A 172 -17.79 9.03 -5.66
C GLU A 172 -17.47 7.86 -6.58
N ARG A 173 -18.33 6.83 -6.60
CA ARG A 173 -18.20 5.67 -7.52
C ARG A 173 -18.10 6.11 -8.96
N LYS A 174 -18.95 7.08 -9.38
CA LYS A 174 -18.92 7.60 -10.75
C LYS A 174 -17.58 8.21 -11.13
N LEU A 175 -16.98 9.00 -10.24
CA LEU A 175 -15.65 9.60 -10.44
C LEU A 175 -14.54 8.57 -10.37
N LEU A 176 -14.59 7.67 -9.39
CA LEU A 176 -13.60 6.62 -9.17
C LEU A 176 -13.45 5.70 -10.40
N MET A 177 -14.58 5.29 -11.00
CA MET A 177 -14.58 4.45 -12.20
C MET A 177 -14.00 5.13 -13.44
N GLN A 178 -13.92 6.47 -13.47
CA GLN A 178 -13.37 7.23 -14.59
C GLN A 178 -11.86 7.51 -14.45
N ILE A 179 -11.23 7.14 -13.34
CA ILE A 179 -9.77 7.25 -13.19
C ILE A 179 -9.09 6.35 -14.22
N GLN A 180 -8.26 6.94 -15.08
CA GLN A 180 -7.60 6.19 -16.16
C GLN A 180 -6.51 5.24 -15.64
N HIS A 181 -5.79 5.67 -14.60
CA HIS A 181 -4.69 4.92 -13.99
C HIS A 181 -4.86 4.86 -12.48
N LEU A 182 -5.60 3.86 -12.01
CA LEU A 182 -5.78 3.60 -10.59
C LEU A 182 -4.80 2.50 -10.13
N ILE A 183 -3.93 2.83 -9.18
CA ILE A 183 -3.11 1.85 -8.48
C ILE A 183 -3.60 1.70 -7.04
N ILE A 184 -3.71 0.46 -6.57
CA ILE A 184 -4.17 0.14 -5.22
C ILE A 184 -3.03 -0.58 -4.49
N GLY A 185 -2.65 -0.07 -3.32
CA GLY A 185 -1.56 -0.61 -2.54
C GLY A 185 -1.78 -0.47 -1.04
N GLY A 186 -0.80 -0.90 -0.25
CA GLY A 186 -0.84 -0.76 1.20
C GLY A 186 -1.66 -1.81 1.95
N GLY A 187 -2.42 -2.67 1.27
CA GLY A 187 -3.21 -3.75 1.88
C GLY A 187 -3.62 -4.80 0.87
N ALA A 188 -4.13 -5.93 1.36
CA ALA A 188 -4.70 -6.97 0.53
C ALA A 188 -6.04 -6.51 -0.07
N ILE A 189 -6.28 -6.88 -1.32
CA ILE A 189 -7.56 -6.69 -2.00
C ILE A 189 -8.37 -7.95 -1.79
N ASP A 190 -9.51 -7.82 -1.17
CA ASP A 190 -10.39 -8.93 -0.94
C ASP A 190 -11.27 -9.28 -2.16
N ASP A 191 -11.88 -10.46 -2.12
CA ASP A 191 -12.68 -10.96 -3.23
C ASP A 191 -13.90 -10.08 -3.56
N ALA A 192 -14.50 -9.43 -2.54
CA ALA A 192 -15.65 -8.55 -2.74
C ALA A 192 -15.22 -7.28 -3.48
N LEU A 193 -14.13 -6.65 -3.03
CA LEU A 193 -13.53 -5.51 -3.72
C LEU A 193 -13.04 -5.92 -5.11
N GLY A 194 -12.36 -7.08 -5.23
CA GLY A 194 -11.90 -7.61 -6.51
C GLY A 194 -13.02 -7.78 -7.52
N LYS A 195 -14.19 -8.30 -7.10
CA LYS A 195 -15.39 -8.41 -7.95
C LYS A 195 -15.93 -7.04 -8.38
N ALA A 196 -16.02 -6.08 -7.45
CA ALA A 196 -16.50 -4.74 -7.76
C ALA A 196 -15.58 -4.01 -8.76
N LEU A 197 -14.26 -4.27 -8.72
CA LEU A 197 -13.30 -3.68 -9.64
C LEU A 197 -13.44 -4.21 -11.08
N GLN A 198 -14.07 -5.37 -11.31
CA GLN A 198 -14.30 -5.89 -12.69
C GLN A 198 -15.17 -4.97 -13.54
N GLU A 199 -15.99 -4.13 -12.93
CA GLU A 199 -16.86 -3.18 -13.64
C GLU A 199 -16.12 -1.92 -14.13
N PHE A 200 -14.85 -1.73 -13.74
CA PHE A 200 -14.08 -0.54 -14.11
C PHE A 200 -13.70 -0.55 -15.59
N PRO A 201 -13.96 0.54 -16.35
CA PRO A 201 -13.64 0.60 -17.76
C PRO A 201 -12.16 0.75 -18.05
N HIS A 202 -11.41 1.29 -17.08
CA HIS A 202 -9.97 1.53 -17.19
C HIS A 202 -9.16 0.54 -16.34
N ALA A 203 -7.85 0.52 -16.58
CA ALA A 203 -6.93 -0.38 -15.89
C ALA A 203 -6.82 -0.08 -14.40
N VAL A 204 -7.11 -1.07 -13.56
CA VAL A 204 -6.87 -1.03 -12.11
C VAL A 204 -5.75 -2.00 -11.78
N TRP A 205 -4.77 -1.54 -10.99
CA TRP A 205 -3.58 -2.30 -10.68
C TRP A 205 -3.39 -2.47 -9.18
N SER A 206 -3.02 -3.67 -8.75
CA SER A 206 -2.47 -3.92 -7.42
C SER A 206 -0.96 -3.74 -7.45
N THR A 207 -0.41 -3.14 -6.41
CA THR A 207 1.02 -2.87 -6.30
C THR A 207 1.70 -3.85 -5.35
N TYR A 208 2.92 -4.28 -5.69
CA TYR A 208 3.82 -4.98 -4.79
C TYR A 208 5.11 -4.17 -4.60
N GLY A 209 5.45 -3.88 -3.35
CA GLY A 209 6.64 -3.14 -2.95
C GLY A 209 6.65 -2.85 -1.45
N MET A 210 7.71 -2.20 -1.01
CA MET A 210 7.94 -1.87 0.39
C MET A 210 8.69 -0.54 0.51
N THR A 211 8.90 -0.06 1.74
CA THR A 211 9.62 1.19 1.97
C THR A 211 11.07 1.11 1.47
N GLU A 212 11.70 -0.04 1.60
CA GLU A 212 13.07 -0.32 1.18
C GLU A 212 13.24 -0.26 -0.35
N THR A 213 12.17 -0.55 -1.11
CA THR A 213 12.12 -0.35 -2.57
C THR A 213 11.53 1.01 -2.96
N LEU A 214 11.32 1.92 -1.99
CA LEU A 214 10.76 3.27 -2.12
C LEU A 214 9.29 3.31 -2.56
N SER A 215 8.89 2.39 -3.39
CA SER A 215 7.53 2.20 -3.88
C SER A 215 7.39 0.78 -4.43
N HIS A 216 6.38 0.56 -5.24
CA HIS A 216 6.17 -0.72 -5.89
C HIS A 216 7.23 -0.99 -6.96
N ILE A 217 7.60 -2.26 -7.07
CA ILE A 217 8.53 -2.82 -8.07
C ILE A 217 7.82 -3.75 -9.05
N ALA A 218 6.56 -4.06 -8.80
CA ALA A 218 5.74 -4.90 -9.64
C ALA A 218 4.27 -4.48 -9.55
N LEU A 219 3.54 -4.76 -10.60
CA LEU A 219 2.10 -4.52 -10.72
C LEU A 219 1.39 -5.77 -11.20
N ARG A 220 0.15 -6.00 -10.75
CA ARG A 220 -0.77 -6.98 -11.34
C ARG A 220 -2.08 -6.33 -11.71
N ARG A 221 -2.63 -6.71 -12.84
CA ARG A 221 -3.92 -6.24 -13.32
C ARG A 221 -5.05 -6.85 -12.49
N LEU A 222 -5.99 -6.00 -12.03
CA LEU A 222 -7.10 -6.44 -11.20
C LEU A 222 -8.41 -6.65 -11.97
N ASN A 223 -8.52 -6.12 -13.20
CA ASN A 223 -9.77 -6.12 -13.95
C ASN A 223 -9.57 -6.30 -15.46
N GLY A 224 -10.67 -6.55 -16.16
CA GLY A 224 -10.68 -6.73 -17.63
C GLY A 224 -10.10 -8.08 -18.07
N SER A 225 -9.88 -8.24 -19.38
CA SER A 225 -9.35 -9.48 -19.99
C SER A 225 -7.95 -9.86 -19.51
N ASP A 226 -7.18 -8.85 -19.07
CA ASP A 226 -5.80 -9.03 -18.60
C ASP A 226 -5.70 -9.21 -17.08
N HIS A 227 -6.83 -9.46 -16.41
CA HIS A 227 -6.87 -9.80 -14.99
C HIS A 227 -5.92 -10.96 -14.68
N SER A 228 -5.12 -10.81 -13.63
CA SER A 228 -4.13 -11.82 -13.25
C SER A 228 -3.92 -11.85 -11.73
N ASP A 229 -3.64 -13.03 -11.20
CA ASP A 229 -3.16 -13.22 -9.82
C ASP A 229 -1.65 -12.99 -9.70
N TRP A 230 -0.97 -12.84 -10.85
CA TRP A 230 0.47 -12.75 -10.93
C TRP A 230 0.93 -11.30 -11.09
N TYR A 231 1.91 -10.91 -10.29
CA TYR A 231 2.60 -9.63 -10.42
C TYR A 231 3.66 -9.71 -11.52
N THR A 232 3.69 -8.71 -12.38
CA THR A 232 4.74 -8.50 -13.37
C THR A 232 5.76 -7.52 -12.79
N PRO A 233 7.03 -7.92 -12.57
CA PRO A 233 8.07 -7.00 -12.13
C PRO A 233 8.36 -5.95 -13.20
N PHE A 234 8.79 -4.77 -12.78
CA PHE A 234 9.26 -3.73 -13.69
C PHE A 234 10.58 -4.13 -14.35
N ASP A 235 10.90 -3.50 -15.47
CA ASP A 235 12.20 -3.63 -16.12
C ASP A 235 13.33 -3.32 -15.12
N ASN A 236 14.43 -4.07 -15.21
CA ASN A 236 15.60 -3.97 -14.32
C ASN A 236 15.33 -4.35 -12.84
N VAL A 237 14.23 -5.03 -12.56
CA VAL A 237 13.97 -5.71 -11.29
C VAL A 237 14.16 -7.20 -11.49
N SER A 238 15.14 -7.78 -10.81
CA SER A 238 15.38 -9.22 -10.80
C SER A 238 14.90 -9.82 -9.48
N LEU A 239 14.18 -10.93 -9.58
CA LEU A 239 13.58 -11.61 -8.44
C LEU A 239 14.06 -13.07 -8.39
N SER A 240 14.23 -13.59 -7.19
CA SER A 240 14.56 -15.01 -6.96
C SER A 240 13.91 -15.51 -5.66
N LEU A 241 13.90 -16.81 -5.45
CA LEU A 241 13.49 -17.40 -4.18
C LEU A 241 14.71 -17.82 -3.37
N SER A 242 14.61 -17.66 -2.06
CA SER A 242 15.53 -18.30 -1.11
C SER A 242 15.23 -19.81 -0.97
N GLU A 243 16.07 -20.53 -0.24
CA GLU A 243 15.82 -21.95 0.10
C GLU A 243 14.49 -22.18 0.85
N GLU A 244 13.99 -21.14 1.52
CA GLU A 244 12.71 -21.16 2.25
C GLU A 244 11.52 -20.62 1.41
N ASN A 245 11.70 -20.48 0.10
CA ASN A 245 10.73 -19.91 -0.84
C ASN A 245 10.33 -18.46 -0.52
N THR A 246 11.15 -17.70 0.19
CA THR A 246 10.91 -16.28 0.39
C THR A 246 11.48 -15.46 -0.77
N LEU A 247 10.77 -14.40 -1.15
CA LEU A 247 11.15 -13.55 -2.26
C LEU A 247 12.41 -12.74 -1.94
N THR A 248 13.37 -12.78 -2.84
CA THR A 248 14.57 -11.96 -2.82
C THR A 248 14.52 -10.98 -3.98
N ILE A 249 14.77 -9.70 -3.70
CA ILE A 249 14.61 -8.60 -4.66
C ILE A 249 15.98 -7.98 -4.95
N HIS A 250 16.33 -7.89 -6.21
CA HIS A 250 17.48 -7.13 -6.72
C HIS A 250 16.96 -6.03 -7.66
N ALA A 251 16.93 -4.79 -7.18
CA ALA A 251 16.41 -3.63 -7.89
C ALA A 251 17.37 -2.42 -7.76
N PRO A 252 18.57 -2.48 -8.37
CA PRO A 252 19.67 -1.55 -8.10
C PRO A 252 19.34 -0.07 -8.43
N SER A 253 18.39 0.17 -9.32
CA SER A 253 17.92 1.53 -9.63
C SER A 253 17.20 2.22 -8.45
N VAL A 254 16.60 1.45 -7.54
CA VAL A 254 15.80 1.93 -6.41
C VAL A 254 16.35 1.50 -5.05
N CYS A 255 17.02 0.35 -4.97
CA CYS A 255 17.67 -0.16 -3.77
C CYS A 255 19.02 -0.76 -4.13
N SER A 256 20.10 -0.29 -3.50
CA SER A 256 21.46 -0.78 -3.80
C SER A 256 21.72 -2.20 -3.26
N GLU A 257 20.98 -2.58 -2.23
CA GLU A 257 21.18 -3.85 -1.53
C GLU A 257 20.26 -4.93 -2.08
N LEU A 258 20.69 -6.18 -1.96
CA LEU A 258 19.85 -7.33 -2.18
C LEU A 258 18.88 -7.47 -1.00
N LEU A 259 17.59 -7.28 -1.26
CA LEU A 259 16.56 -7.36 -0.22
C LEU A 259 16.03 -8.78 -0.10
N ARG A 260 16.20 -9.37 1.05
CA ARG A 260 15.56 -10.63 1.42
C ARG A 260 14.29 -10.33 2.20
N THR A 261 13.17 -10.72 1.64
CA THR A 261 11.87 -10.49 2.27
C THR A 261 11.43 -11.69 3.12
N ASN A 262 10.37 -11.49 3.91
CA ASN A 262 9.65 -12.59 4.55
C ASN A 262 8.43 -13.05 3.74
N ASP A 263 8.25 -12.53 2.53
CA ASP A 263 7.10 -12.88 1.69
C ASP A 263 7.38 -14.19 0.96
N ILE A 264 6.59 -15.21 1.25
CA ILE A 264 6.65 -16.51 0.55
C ILE A 264 5.99 -16.32 -0.81
N ALA A 265 6.69 -16.71 -1.85
CA ALA A 265 6.27 -16.48 -3.22
C ALA A 265 6.48 -17.72 -4.09
N GLU A 266 5.85 -17.72 -5.26
CA GLU A 266 6.13 -18.65 -6.34
C GLU A 266 6.18 -17.90 -7.67
N PHE A 267 6.85 -18.49 -8.65
CA PHE A 267 6.97 -17.96 -10.01
C PHE A 267 6.20 -18.81 -11.01
N ASN A 268 5.66 -18.19 -12.04
CA ASN A 268 5.19 -18.89 -13.22
C ASN A 268 6.30 -18.94 -14.29
N GLN A 269 6.02 -19.65 -15.39
CA GLN A 269 6.94 -19.80 -16.52
C GLN A 269 7.29 -18.51 -17.26
N HIS A 270 6.55 -17.42 -17.02
CA HIS A 270 6.77 -16.10 -17.61
C HIS A 270 7.57 -15.15 -16.71
N GLY A 271 8.11 -15.63 -15.59
CA GLY A 271 8.86 -14.81 -14.64
C GLY A 271 7.99 -13.87 -13.78
N GLN A 272 6.66 -14.03 -13.85
CA GLN A 272 5.74 -13.33 -12.96
C GLN A 272 5.65 -14.10 -11.64
N PHE A 273 5.31 -13.41 -10.56
CA PHE A 273 5.22 -14.01 -9.22
C PHE A 273 3.90 -13.72 -8.53
N ARG A 274 3.56 -14.55 -7.56
CA ARG A 274 2.47 -14.26 -6.62
C ARG A 274 2.92 -14.53 -5.19
N ILE A 275 2.34 -13.79 -4.27
CA ILE A 275 2.60 -13.93 -2.84
C ILE A 275 1.61 -14.93 -2.27
N LEU A 276 2.13 -15.92 -1.56
CA LEU A 276 1.35 -16.98 -0.92
C LEU A 276 1.08 -16.66 0.55
N GLY A 277 1.93 -15.84 1.18
CA GLY A 277 1.84 -15.46 2.58
C GLY A 277 3.17 -14.93 3.09
N ARG A 278 3.32 -14.85 4.41
CA ARG A 278 4.55 -14.38 5.03
C ARG A 278 5.15 -15.47 5.93
N LYS A 279 6.48 -15.60 5.92
CA LYS A 279 7.21 -16.55 6.77
C LYS A 279 6.90 -16.35 8.26
N ASP A 280 6.85 -15.09 8.71
CA ASP A 280 6.54 -14.70 10.09
C ASP A 280 5.06 -14.92 10.48
N ASN A 281 4.19 -15.19 9.51
CA ASN A 281 2.78 -15.59 9.71
C ASN A 281 2.55 -17.10 9.53
N THR A 282 3.63 -17.90 9.50
CA THR A 282 3.51 -19.36 9.43
C THR A 282 3.30 -19.93 10.83
N ILE A 283 2.22 -20.67 11.03
CA ILE A 283 1.93 -21.41 12.25
C ILE A 283 2.47 -22.83 12.10
N ASN A 284 3.29 -23.29 13.06
CA ASN A 284 3.81 -24.65 13.07
C ASN A 284 2.99 -25.53 14.04
N THR A 285 1.96 -26.18 13.50
CA THR A 285 1.01 -26.98 14.29
C THR A 285 1.12 -28.45 13.97
N GLY A 286 1.56 -29.26 14.96
CA GLY A 286 1.74 -30.71 14.79
C GLY A 286 2.73 -31.10 13.70
N GLY A 287 3.78 -30.28 13.49
CA GLY A 287 4.78 -30.49 12.43
C GLY A 287 4.35 -30.02 11.04
N VAL A 288 3.12 -29.49 10.91
CA VAL A 288 2.61 -28.94 9.65
C VAL A 288 2.75 -27.42 9.66
N LYS A 289 3.37 -26.86 8.61
CA LYS A 289 3.45 -25.42 8.41
C LYS A 289 2.16 -24.91 7.75
N VAL A 290 1.43 -24.06 8.44
CA VAL A 290 0.14 -23.50 8.00
C VAL A 290 0.28 -21.99 7.84
N GLN A 291 -0.04 -21.49 6.65
CA GLN A 291 -0.04 -20.05 6.37
C GLN A 291 -1.33 -19.41 6.84
N ILE A 292 -1.23 -18.39 7.70
CA ILE A 292 -2.40 -17.66 8.21
C ILE A 292 -3.27 -17.14 7.07
N GLU A 293 -2.64 -16.54 6.05
CA GLU A 293 -3.34 -15.92 4.92
C GLU A 293 -4.15 -16.93 4.10
N GLN A 294 -3.68 -18.17 3.99
CA GLN A 294 -4.41 -19.23 3.30
C GLN A 294 -5.64 -19.67 4.09
N VAL A 295 -5.51 -19.83 5.42
CA VAL A 295 -6.64 -20.17 6.30
C VAL A 295 -7.68 -19.06 6.26
N GLU A 296 -7.25 -17.79 6.34
CA GLU A 296 -8.14 -16.63 6.27
C GLU A 296 -8.86 -16.53 4.92
N LYS A 297 -8.17 -16.81 3.80
CA LYS A 297 -8.77 -16.82 2.48
C LYS A 297 -9.90 -17.83 2.37
N GLU A 298 -9.69 -19.06 2.84
CA GLU A 298 -10.73 -20.11 2.82
C GLU A 298 -11.90 -19.76 3.75
N LEU A 299 -11.63 -19.30 4.99
CA LEU A 299 -12.67 -18.92 5.93
C LEU A 299 -13.49 -17.72 5.47
N LYS A 300 -12.90 -16.79 4.72
CA LYS A 300 -13.59 -15.61 4.23
C LYS A 300 -14.77 -15.93 3.31
N SER A 301 -14.66 -17.03 2.55
CA SER A 301 -15.76 -17.53 1.71
C SER A 301 -16.89 -18.19 2.53
N LEU A 302 -16.63 -18.52 3.79
CA LEU A 302 -17.52 -19.31 4.67
C LEU A 302 -18.12 -18.50 5.84
N LEU A 303 -17.48 -17.38 6.20
CA LEU A 303 -17.87 -16.51 7.33
C LEU A 303 -18.17 -15.10 6.82
N ASN A 304 -19.36 -14.60 7.14
CA ASN A 304 -19.81 -13.25 6.78
C ASN A 304 -19.59 -12.23 7.91
N CYS A 305 -18.45 -12.31 8.60
CA CYS A 305 -18.12 -11.41 9.69
C CYS A 305 -16.61 -11.12 9.69
N PRO A 306 -16.18 -10.02 10.31
CA PRO A 306 -14.77 -9.76 10.53
C PRO A 306 -14.15 -10.81 11.45
N PHE A 307 -13.00 -11.35 11.03
CA PHE A 307 -12.24 -12.32 11.81
C PHE A 307 -10.74 -12.21 11.48
N MET A 308 -9.92 -12.84 12.31
CA MET A 308 -8.47 -12.93 12.13
C MET A 308 -7.97 -14.28 12.66
N ILE A 309 -7.05 -14.90 11.95
CA ILE A 309 -6.34 -16.09 12.42
C ILE A 309 -5.06 -15.68 13.14
N THR A 310 -4.80 -16.33 14.27
CA THR A 310 -3.55 -16.20 15.01
C THR A 310 -3.16 -17.56 15.62
N SER A 311 -2.08 -17.61 16.38
CA SER A 311 -1.67 -18.81 17.10
C SER A 311 -1.25 -18.50 18.52
N VAL A 312 -1.23 -19.52 19.34
CA VAL A 312 -0.66 -19.51 20.67
C VAL A 312 0.18 -20.78 20.87
N PRO A 313 1.17 -20.76 21.76
CA PRO A 313 1.91 -21.96 22.12
C PRO A 313 0.99 -23.09 22.59
N ASP A 314 1.32 -24.33 22.20
CA ASP A 314 0.58 -25.52 22.57
C ASP A 314 1.57 -26.65 22.89
N PRO A 315 1.49 -27.27 24.10
CA PRO A 315 2.44 -28.32 24.50
C PRO A 315 2.45 -29.55 23.60
N LYS A 316 1.31 -29.86 22.96
CA LYS A 316 1.15 -31.04 22.11
C LYS A 316 1.49 -30.79 20.66
N PHE A 317 1.12 -29.61 20.16
CA PHE A 317 1.21 -29.29 18.73
C PHE A 317 2.33 -28.28 18.39
N GLY A 318 3.04 -27.76 19.40
CA GLY A 318 3.95 -26.61 19.24
C GLY A 318 3.21 -25.29 19.22
N GLU A 319 2.33 -25.11 18.24
CA GLU A 319 1.38 -24.01 18.18
C GLU A 319 -0.03 -24.54 17.85
N ARG A 320 -1.04 -23.92 18.39
CA ARG A 320 -2.44 -24.15 17.97
C ARG A 320 -3.02 -22.91 17.30
N ILE A 321 -3.81 -23.15 16.28
CA ILE A 321 -4.50 -22.11 15.52
C ILE A 321 -5.69 -21.60 16.35
N VAL A 322 -5.81 -20.27 16.42
CA VAL A 322 -6.87 -19.55 17.11
C VAL A 322 -7.61 -18.65 16.12
N LEU A 323 -8.93 -18.67 16.18
CA LEU A 323 -9.80 -17.75 15.45
C LEU A 323 -10.24 -16.63 16.39
N LEU A 324 -9.82 -15.39 16.10
CA LEU A 324 -10.41 -14.19 16.69
C LEU A 324 -11.58 -13.74 15.82
N ILE A 325 -12.70 -13.42 16.41
CA ILE A 325 -13.92 -13.03 15.68
C ILE A 325 -14.63 -11.88 16.37
N GLU A 326 -15.07 -10.88 15.59
CA GLU A 326 -15.89 -9.80 16.16
C GLU A 326 -17.28 -10.31 16.55
N ALA A 327 -17.69 -9.96 17.77
CA ALA A 327 -18.83 -10.57 18.45
C ALA A 327 -20.21 -10.03 18.00
N VAL A 328 -20.43 -9.77 16.72
CA VAL A 328 -21.72 -9.28 16.24
C VAL A 328 -22.53 -10.44 15.65
N HIS A 329 -23.51 -10.93 16.42
CA HIS A 329 -24.63 -11.79 15.97
C HIS A 329 -24.32 -13.08 15.18
N ILE A 330 -23.28 -13.86 15.52
CA ILE A 330 -23.03 -15.12 14.83
C ILE A 330 -23.34 -16.31 15.73
N ASN A 331 -24.08 -17.27 15.15
CA ASN A 331 -24.37 -18.55 15.78
C ASN A 331 -23.09 -19.41 15.84
N HIS A 332 -22.77 -19.96 17.02
CA HIS A 332 -21.65 -20.88 17.24
C HIS A 332 -21.68 -22.10 16.32
N GLU A 333 -22.84 -22.62 15.99
CA GLU A 333 -22.98 -23.76 15.08
C GLU A 333 -22.50 -23.41 13.66
N GLN A 334 -22.83 -22.21 13.16
CA GLN A 334 -22.42 -21.76 11.83
C GLN A 334 -20.90 -21.60 11.72
N ILE A 335 -20.25 -21.09 12.78
CA ILE A 335 -18.79 -20.96 12.81
C ILE A 335 -18.16 -22.36 12.80
N ASN A 336 -18.66 -23.28 13.62
CA ASN A 336 -18.13 -24.64 13.72
C ASN A 336 -18.31 -25.42 12.40
N GLU A 337 -19.43 -25.26 11.70
CA GLU A 337 -19.66 -25.87 10.40
C GLU A 337 -18.69 -25.28 9.32
N SER A 338 -18.42 -23.99 9.39
CA SER A 338 -17.42 -23.36 8.50
C SER A 338 -16.01 -23.90 8.76
N ILE A 339 -15.62 -24.01 10.03
CA ILE A 339 -14.31 -24.57 10.44
C ILE A 339 -14.17 -26.03 9.98
N LYS A 340 -15.24 -26.84 10.06
CA LYS A 340 -15.20 -28.26 9.62
C LYS A 340 -14.88 -28.41 8.12
N LYS A 341 -15.17 -27.42 7.30
CA LYS A 341 -14.88 -27.43 5.86
C LYS A 341 -13.39 -27.25 5.55
N LEU A 342 -12.61 -26.68 6.49
CA LEU A 342 -11.18 -26.54 6.34
C LEU A 342 -10.44 -27.90 6.42
N PRO A 343 -9.27 -28.02 5.81
CA PRO A 343 -8.37 -29.15 6.03
C PRO A 343 -8.10 -29.37 7.54
N PRO A 344 -7.95 -30.60 8.03
CA PRO A 344 -7.86 -30.88 9.46
C PRO A 344 -6.81 -30.06 10.22
N TYR A 345 -5.61 -29.85 9.65
CA TYR A 345 -4.54 -29.08 10.29
C TYR A 345 -4.73 -27.56 10.20
N TRP A 346 -5.67 -27.05 9.37
CA TRP A 346 -5.97 -25.62 9.24
C TRP A 346 -7.08 -25.19 10.21
N ARG A 347 -7.77 -26.14 10.85
CA ARG A 347 -8.90 -25.89 11.71
C ARG A 347 -8.49 -25.19 13.01
N PRO A 348 -8.99 -23.98 13.29
CA PRO A 348 -8.81 -23.37 14.60
C PRO A 348 -9.29 -24.29 15.71
N LYS A 349 -8.45 -24.44 16.74
CA LYS A 349 -8.78 -25.25 17.92
C LYS A 349 -9.48 -24.45 19.00
N GLN A 350 -9.45 -23.13 18.87
CA GLN A 350 -10.10 -22.20 19.78
C GLN A 350 -10.68 -21.03 19.02
N ILE A 351 -11.86 -20.57 19.47
CA ILE A 351 -12.56 -19.39 18.97
C ILE A 351 -12.61 -18.39 20.11
N ILE A 352 -12.11 -17.19 19.89
CA ILE A 352 -12.13 -16.09 20.86
C ILE A 352 -12.94 -14.95 20.27
N ARG A 353 -13.95 -14.51 21.00
CA ARG A 353 -14.76 -13.34 20.66
C ARG A 353 -14.10 -12.09 21.20
N ILE A 354 -14.03 -11.07 20.37
CA ILE A 354 -13.48 -9.76 20.70
C ILE A 354 -14.39 -8.66 20.16
N ASP A 355 -14.31 -7.48 20.74
CA ASP A 355 -15.17 -6.35 20.34
C ASP A 355 -14.71 -5.77 18.99
N THR A 356 -13.42 -5.68 18.77
CA THR A 356 -12.83 -5.10 17.54
C THR A 356 -11.53 -5.80 17.20
N LEU A 357 -11.33 -6.13 15.91
CA LEU A 357 -10.09 -6.71 15.43
C LEU A 357 -8.93 -5.71 15.49
N PRO A 358 -7.74 -6.15 15.95
CA PRO A 358 -6.60 -5.28 16.05
C PRO A 358 -6.03 -4.93 14.66
N LEU A 359 -6.05 -3.64 14.32
CA LEU A 359 -5.48 -3.10 13.11
C LEU A 359 -4.32 -2.14 13.44
N THR A 360 -3.40 -1.96 12.50
CA THR A 360 -2.39 -0.91 12.55
C THR A 360 -2.99 0.44 12.15
N ASP A 361 -2.27 1.54 12.37
CA ASP A 361 -2.66 2.90 11.94
C ASP A 361 -2.93 3.00 10.42
N THR A 362 -2.36 2.08 9.64
CA THR A 362 -2.57 1.98 8.19
C THR A 362 -3.69 1.02 7.80
N GLY A 363 -4.48 0.52 8.76
CA GLY A 363 -5.61 -0.38 8.53
C GLY A 363 -5.22 -1.83 8.20
N LYS A 364 -3.96 -2.24 8.42
CA LYS A 364 -3.52 -3.63 8.23
C LYS A 364 -3.75 -4.45 9.49
N PRO A 365 -3.96 -5.79 9.38
CA PRO A 365 -4.01 -6.68 10.53
C PRO A 365 -2.77 -6.55 11.43
N SER A 366 -2.99 -6.26 12.72
CA SER A 366 -1.91 -6.21 13.72
C SER A 366 -1.69 -7.60 14.31
N ARG A 367 -0.88 -8.44 13.65
CA ARG A 367 -0.65 -9.84 14.02
C ARG A 367 -0.06 -10.00 15.42
N ALA A 368 0.84 -9.10 15.82
CA ALA A 368 1.46 -9.13 17.15
C ALA A 368 0.40 -8.91 18.24
N VAL A 369 -0.47 -7.91 18.08
CA VAL A 369 -1.55 -7.61 19.01
C VAL A 369 -2.59 -8.75 19.04
N ALA A 370 -2.93 -9.31 17.88
CA ALA A 370 -3.81 -10.47 17.78
C ALA A 370 -3.28 -11.68 18.57
N ARG A 371 -1.98 -11.96 18.44
CA ARG A 371 -1.34 -13.05 19.20
C ARG A 371 -1.34 -12.79 20.70
N GLN A 372 -1.09 -11.56 21.11
CA GLN A 372 -1.12 -11.17 22.53
C GLN A 372 -2.53 -11.28 23.13
N ILE A 373 -3.57 -10.84 22.40
CA ILE A 373 -4.98 -11.01 22.82
C ILE A 373 -5.29 -12.49 23.03
N ALA A 374 -4.91 -13.35 22.07
CA ALA A 374 -5.15 -14.78 22.17
C ALA A 374 -4.40 -15.43 23.35
N SER A 375 -3.13 -15.07 23.58
CA SER A 375 -2.35 -15.58 24.74
C SER A 375 -2.97 -15.15 26.05
N ASN A 376 -3.30 -13.87 26.22
CA ASN A 376 -3.92 -13.34 27.44
C ASN A 376 -5.29 -13.96 27.76
N TYR A 377 -6.03 -14.39 26.73
CA TYR A 377 -7.32 -15.07 26.92
C TYR A 377 -7.13 -16.49 27.47
N ILE A 378 -6.13 -17.21 26.95
CA ILE A 378 -5.85 -18.58 27.32
C ILE A 378 -5.26 -18.69 28.75
N ASP A 379 -4.41 -17.73 29.13
CA ASP A 379 -3.83 -17.68 30.48
C ASP A 379 -4.87 -17.41 31.58
N LYS A 380 -6.08 -16.95 31.19
CA LYS A 380 -7.19 -16.67 32.13
C LYS A 380 -8.23 -17.80 32.20
N THR A 381 -8.18 -18.78 31.29
CA THR A 381 -9.10 -19.93 31.23
C THR A 381 -8.41 -21.23 31.53
#